data_f73294f50a895e0e352dfb37d218e203
#
_entry.id   f73294f50a895e0e352dfb37d218e203
#
_cell.length_a   1.000
_cell.length_b   1.000
_cell.length_c   1.000
_cell.angle_alpha   90.00
_cell.angle_beta   90.00
_cell.angle_gamma   90.00
#
_symmetry.space_group_name_H-M   'P 1'
#
loop_
_entity.id
_entity.type
_entity.pdbx_description
1 polymer ?
#
loop_
_entity_poly.entity_id
_entity_poly.type
_entity_poly.pdbx_seq_one_letter_code
_entity_poly.pdbx_strand_id
1 'polypeptide(L)'
;MHLGLVVHVAGEVTCPAIGRGDLLLVASGSGTTAGPVHAAEVAVKAGARVLALTATPASKLGELAQGLVVIPAAAKEDHGGMMSEQYAGALFEQSALLVMDAMFQAMWHERGESAEELWKRHANLE
;
A
#
# COMPACT_ATOMS: atom_id res chain seq x y z
N MET A 1 0.56 4.03 -13.09
CA MET A 1 1.25 4.06 -14.40
C MET A 1 0.39 3.40 -15.47
N HIS A 2 0.28 2.08 -15.63
CA HIS A 2 -0.52 1.47 -16.71
C HIS A 2 -2.00 1.87 -16.71
N LEU A 3 -2.60 2.06 -15.55
CA LEU A 3 -3.97 2.61 -15.43
C LEU A 3 -4.08 4.14 -15.65
N GLY A 4 -3.04 4.81 -16.12
CA GLY A 4 -3.04 6.26 -16.33
C GLY A 4 -3.02 7.09 -15.04
N LEU A 5 -2.80 6.46 -13.89
CA LEU A 5 -2.62 7.16 -12.62
C LEU A 5 -1.22 7.75 -12.51
N VAL A 6 -1.12 8.95 -11.95
CA VAL A 6 0.15 9.54 -11.52
C VAL A 6 0.54 8.87 -10.21
N VAL A 7 1.71 8.22 -10.19
CA VAL A 7 2.19 7.44 -9.05
C VAL A 7 3.62 7.84 -8.72
N HIS A 8 3.87 8.05 -7.43
CA HIS A 8 5.19 8.35 -6.88
C HIS A 8 5.47 7.43 -5.70
N VAL A 9 6.73 7.17 -5.45
CA VAL A 9 7.17 6.46 -4.25
C VAL A 9 7.57 7.48 -3.19
N ALA A 10 6.94 7.41 -2.03
CA ALA A 10 7.24 8.31 -0.92
C ALA A 10 8.71 8.17 -0.49
N GLY A 11 9.40 9.31 -0.41
CA GLY A 11 10.84 9.36 -0.08
C GLY A 11 11.78 9.37 -1.28
N GLU A 12 11.29 9.18 -2.51
CA GLU A 12 12.11 9.39 -3.71
C GLU A 12 12.34 10.89 -3.98
N VAL A 13 13.49 11.20 -4.59
CA VAL A 13 13.91 12.58 -4.89
C VAL A 13 12.91 13.33 -5.76
N THR A 14 12.22 12.62 -6.64
CA THR A 14 11.24 13.18 -7.58
C THR A 14 9.80 13.16 -7.05
N CYS A 15 9.59 12.71 -5.81
CA CYS A 15 8.27 12.66 -5.22
C CYS A 15 7.79 14.08 -4.86
N PRO A 16 6.67 14.56 -5.43
CA PRO A 16 6.11 15.86 -5.07
C PRO A 16 5.50 15.83 -3.67
N ALA A 17 5.18 17.02 -3.14
CA ALA A 17 4.42 17.11 -1.91
C ALA A 17 3.02 16.53 -2.09
N ILE A 18 2.59 15.71 -1.13
CA ILE A 18 1.23 15.16 -1.09
C ILE A 18 0.23 16.24 -0.62
N GLY A 19 -0.99 16.19 -1.15
CA GLY A 19 -2.01 17.18 -0.80
C GLY A 19 -3.45 16.69 -0.99
N ARG A 20 -4.38 17.62 -0.90
CA ARG A 20 -5.82 17.35 -1.08
C ARG A 20 -6.09 16.74 -2.47
N GLY A 21 -6.81 15.64 -2.50
CA GLY A 21 -7.13 14.90 -3.73
C GLY A 21 -6.21 13.70 -3.95
N ASP A 22 -5.07 13.65 -3.27
CA ASP A 22 -4.14 12.52 -3.35
C ASP A 22 -4.53 11.38 -2.41
N LEU A 23 -3.97 10.22 -2.68
CA LEU A 23 -4.08 9.02 -1.87
C LEU A 23 -2.67 8.51 -1.52
N LEU A 24 -2.37 8.40 -0.23
CA LEU A 24 -1.24 7.62 0.25
C LEU A 24 -1.67 6.16 0.41
N LEU A 25 -1.06 5.26 -0.36
CA LEU A 25 -1.13 3.81 -0.13
C LEU A 25 0.08 3.39 0.70
N VAL A 26 -0.16 2.82 1.87
CA VAL A 26 0.92 2.49 2.81
C VAL A 26 0.72 1.11 3.42
N ALA A 27 1.80 0.33 3.53
CA ALA A 27 1.78 -1.01 4.09
C ALA A 27 2.73 -1.12 5.30
N SER A 28 2.22 -1.63 6.41
CA SER A 28 3.01 -1.94 7.61
C SER A 28 2.32 -3.02 8.43
N GLY A 29 2.92 -4.19 8.55
CA GLY A 29 2.34 -5.32 9.30
C GLY A 29 2.02 -4.95 10.74
N SER A 30 2.94 -4.36 11.48
CA SER A 30 2.72 -3.88 12.86
C SER A 30 1.87 -2.61 12.95
N GLY A 31 1.81 -1.82 11.89
CA GLY A 31 1.16 -0.51 11.90
C GLY A 31 1.83 0.54 12.79
N THR A 32 3.05 0.26 13.29
CA THR A 32 3.81 1.13 14.20
C THR A 32 5.19 1.53 13.66
N THR A 33 5.57 1.06 12.48
CA THR A 33 6.85 1.39 11.85
C THR A 33 6.95 2.89 11.61
N ALA A 34 8.01 3.53 12.09
CA ALA A 34 8.14 4.99 12.14
C ALA A 34 7.98 5.68 10.78
N GLY A 35 8.63 5.17 9.72
CA GLY A 35 8.54 5.76 8.38
C GLY A 35 7.11 5.77 7.81
N PRO A 36 6.44 4.62 7.70
CA PRO A 36 5.03 4.53 7.31
C PRO A 36 4.07 5.39 8.13
N VAL A 37 4.22 5.39 9.46
CA VAL A 37 3.38 6.21 10.35
C VAL A 37 3.61 7.70 10.10
N HIS A 38 4.86 8.14 10.00
CA HIS A 38 5.19 9.53 9.70
C HIS A 38 4.63 9.98 8.34
N ALA A 39 4.76 9.15 7.31
CA ALA A 39 4.19 9.46 5.99
C ALA A 39 2.65 9.61 6.05
N ALA A 40 1.97 8.75 6.81
CA ALA A 40 0.53 8.84 7.01
C ALA A 40 0.13 10.11 7.78
N GLU A 41 0.87 10.51 8.83
CA GLU A 41 0.64 11.74 9.57
C GLU A 41 0.77 12.99 8.67
N VAL A 42 1.82 13.02 7.83
CA VAL A 42 2.02 14.10 6.85
C VAL A 42 0.89 14.15 5.84
N ALA A 43 0.47 12.99 5.30
CA ALA A 43 -0.63 12.92 4.35
C ALA A 43 -1.96 13.42 4.94
N VAL A 44 -2.32 12.98 6.13
CA VAL A 44 -3.53 13.45 6.84
C VAL A 44 -3.47 14.95 7.08
N LYS A 45 -2.34 15.47 7.57
CA LYS A 45 -2.14 16.91 7.79
C LYS A 45 -2.26 17.74 6.52
N ALA A 46 -1.82 17.20 5.39
CA ALA A 46 -1.92 17.83 4.07
C ALA A 46 -3.32 17.72 3.44
N GLY A 47 -4.25 17.00 4.07
CA GLY A 47 -5.61 16.79 3.58
C GLY A 47 -5.75 15.71 2.52
N ALA A 48 -4.74 14.86 2.34
CA ALA A 48 -4.77 13.67 1.52
C ALA A 48 -5.48 12.52 2.25
N ARG A 49 -5.91 11.50 1.49
CA ARG A 49 -6.47 10.27 2.05
C ARG A 49 -5.36 9.24 2.30
N VAL A 50 -5.59 8.36 3.25
CA VAL A 50 -4.68 7.25 3.58
C VAL A 50 -5.42 5.93 3.45
N LEU A 51 -4.92 5.03 2.62
CA LEU A 51 -5.31 3.62 2.57
C LEU A 51 -4.15 2.79 3.11
N ALA A 52 -4.40 2.09 4.21
CA ALA A 52 -3.38 1.28 4.87
C ALA A 52 -3.64 -0.22 4.73
N LEU A 53 -2.56 -0.97 4.50
CA LEU A 53 -2.53 -2.43 4.63
C LEU A 53 -1.78 -2.75 5.92
N THR A 54 -2.38 -3.52 6.82
CA THR A 54 -1.75 -3.87 8.11
C THR A 54 -2.25 -5.22 8.62
N ALA A 55 -1.45 -5.89 9.44
CA ALA A 55 -1.89 -7.05 10.21
C ALA A 55 -2.51 -6.62 11.57
N THR A 56 -2.27 -5.37 12.00
CA THR A 56 -2.67 -4.86 13.31
C THR A 56 -3.57 -3.63 13.13
N PRO A 57 -4.89 -3.82 12.98
CA PRO A 57 -5.82 -2.70 12.77
C PRO A 57 -5.87 -1.71 13.93
N ALA A 58 -5.73 -2.19 15.18
CA ALA A 58 -5.64 -1.36 16.37
C ALA A 58 -4.21 -0.84 16.57
N SER A 59 -3.74 -0.04 15.61
CA SER A 59 -2.38 0.52 15.60
C SER A 59 -2.41 1.99 15.20
N LYS A 60 -1.29 2.69 15.39
CA LYS A 60 -1.17 4.10 15.02
C LYS A 60 -1.48 4.35 13.54
N LEU A 61 -1.04 3.48 12.65
CA LEU A 61 -1.35 3.56 11.22
C LEU A 61 -2.84 3.30 10.97
N GLY A 62 -3.45 2.33 11.66
CA GLY A 62 -4.87 2.05 11.55
C GLY A 62 -5.75 3.23 11.97
N GLU A 63 -5.35 3.98 13.00
CA GLU A 63 -6.05 5.21 13.46
C GLU A 63 -6.01 6.35 12.42
N LEU A 64 -4.92 6.45 11.65
CA LEU A 64 -4.71 7.49 10.65
C LEU A 64 -5.41 7.20 9.31
N ALA A 65 -5.72 5.95 9.03
CA ALA A 65 -6.25 5.49 7.75
C ALA A 65 -7.76 5.74 7.62
N GLN A 66 -8.19 6.26 6.48
CA GLN A 66 -9.60 6.34 6.10
C GLN A 66 -10.09 5.06 5.42
N GLY A 67 -9.17 4.30 4.84
CA GLY A 67 -9.40 2.97 4.31
C GLY A 67 -8.40 1.99 4.91
N LEU A 68 -8.84 0.80 5.29
CA LEU A 68 -8.01 -0.19 5.95
C LEU A 68 -8.22 -1.57 5.33
N VAL A 69 -7.14 -2.19 4.90
CA VAL A 69 -7.10 -3.60 4.51
C VAL A 69 -6.35 -4.38 5.58
N VAL A 70 -7.06 -5.24 6.28
CA VAL A 70 -6.46 -6.09 7.31
C VAL A 70 -5.99 -7.39 6.68
N ILE A 71 -4.69 -7.65 6.78
CA ILE A 71 -4.05 -8.89 6.31
C ILE A 71 -3.75 -9.75 7.54
N PRO A 72 -4.49 -10.85 7.76
CA PRO A 72 -4.22 -11.75 8.89
C PRO A 72 -2.85 -12.42 8.71
N ALA A 73 -1.85 -11.93 9.41
CA ALA A 73 -0.50 -12.47 9.38
C ALA A 73 0.16 -12.35 10.76
N ALA A 74 1.14 -13.21 11.00
CA ALA A 74 1.93 -13.17 12.22
C ALA A 74 2.68 -11.82 12.35
N ALA A 75 2.78 -11.32 13.57
CA ALA A 75 3.67 -10.20 13.88
C ALA A 75 5.14 -10.62 13.68
N LYS A 76 6.02 -9.65 13.42
CA LYS A 76 7.46 -9.94 13.26
C LYS A 76 8.10 -10.59 14.49
N GLU A 77 7.52 -10.35 15.64
CA GLU A 77 7.93 -10.87 16.94
C GLU A 77 7.30 -12.25 17.25
N ASP A 78 6.42 -12.76 16.41
CA ASP A 78 5.85 -14.11 16.58
C ASP A 78 6.85 -15.17 16.09
N HIS A 79 7.75 -15.54 16.99
CA HIS A 79 8.75 -16.58 16.74
C HIS A 79 8.20 -18.01 16.96
N GLY A 80 6.93 -18.13 17.36
CA GLY A 80 6.31 -19.41 17.72
C GLY A 80 5.66 -20.17 16.58
N GLY A 81 5.59 -19.59 15.37
CA GLY A 81 5.00 -20.26 14.20
C GLY A 81 3.49 -20.54 14.33
N MET A 82 2.79 -19.88 15.24
CA MET A 82 1.37 -20.12 15.51
C MET A 82 0.45 -19.76 14.33
N MET A 83 0.84 -18.76 13.53
CA MET A 83 0.05 -18.30 12.39
C MET A 83 0.69 -18.64 11.05
N SER A 84 1.99 -18.88 11.00
CA SER A 84 2.72 -19.24 9.78
C SER A 84 4.08 -19.85 10.13
N GLU A 85 4.50 -20.85 9.35
CA GLU A 85 5.88 -21.37 9.40
C GLU A 85 6.88 -20.45 8.69
N GLN A 86 6.40 -19.41 8.04
CA GLN A 86 7.26 -18.45 7.35
C GLN A 86 7.93 -17.51 8.35
N TYR A 87 9.19 -17.19 8.07
CA TYR A 87 9.99 -16.33 8.93
C TYR A 87 9.45 -14.90 9.01
N ALA A 88 9.35 -14.36 10.20
CA ALA A 88 9.01 -12.96 10.50
C ALA A 88 7.75 -12.46 9.75
N GLY A 89 7.85 -11.33 9.06
CA GLY A 89 6.75 -10.70 8.31
C GLY A 89 6.51 -11.23 6.90
N ALA A 90 7.17 -12.34 6.49
CA ALA A 90 7.13 -12.80 5.10
C ALA A 90 5.70 -13.09 4.61
N LEU A 91 4.83 -13.65 5.43
CA LEU A 91 3.43 -13.89 5.08
C LEU A 91 2.68 -12.58 4.81
N PHE A 92 2.90 -11.54 5.64
CA PHE A 92 2.31 -10.23 5.42
C PHE A 92 2.78 -9.62 4.11
N GLU A 93 4.08 -9.67 3.83
CA GLU A 93 4.69 -9.07 2.63
C GLU A 93 4.19 -9.74 1.35
N GLN A 94 4.13 -11.07 1.32
CA GLN A 94 3.58 -11.84 0.20
C GLN A 94 2.09 -11.56 0.00
N SER A 95 1.31 -11.53 1.08
CA SER A 95 -0.12 -11.25 1.00
C SER A 95 -0.39 -9.81 0.55
N ALA A 96 0.41 -8.84 1.00
CA ALA A 96 0.30 -7.46 0.56
C ALA A 96 0.55 -7.32 -0.95
N LEU A 97 1.54 -8.04 -1.50
CA LEU A 97 1.79 -8.09 -2.94
C LEU A 97 0.57 -8.61 -3.70
N LEU A 98 0.00 -9.73 -3.28
CA LEU A 98 -1.18 -10.32 -3.92
C LEU A 98 -2.41 -9.42 -3.82
N VAL A 99 -2.60 -8.73 -2.68
CA VAL A 99 -3.70 -7.77 -2.50
C VAL A 99 -3.53 -6.58 -3.45
N MET A 100 -2.32 -6.04 -3.58
CA MET A 100 -2.06 -4.93 -4.50
C MET A 100 -2.28 -5.32 -5.96
N ASP A 101 -1.90 -6.53 -6.35
CA ASP A 101 -2.15 -7.06 -7.70
C ASP A 101 -3.64 -7.25 -7.95
N ALA A 102 -4.38 -7.78 -7.00
CA ALA A 102 -5.84 -7.89 -7.06
C ALA A 102 -6.53 -6.52 -7.15
N MET A 103 -6.04 -5.52 -6.43
CA MET A 103 -6.54 -4.14 -6.52
C MET A 103 -6.31 -3.56 -7.93
N PHE A 104 -5.13 -3.79 -8.51
CA PHE A 104 -4.86 -3.38 -9.89
C PHE A 104 -5.85 -4.03 -10.86
N GLN A 105 -6.05 -5.34 -10.73
CA GLN A 105 -6.96 -6.11 -11.58
C GLN A 105 -8.42 -5.61 -11.46
N ALA A 106 -8.88 -5.34 -10.24
CA ALA A 106 -10.22 -4.80 -10.00
C ALA A 106 -10.40 -3.41 -10.64
N MET A 107 -9.43 -2.51 -10.47
CA MET A 107 -9.47 -1.18 -11.07
C MET A 107 -9.41 -1.23 -12.61
N TRP A 108 -8.66 -2.16 -13.18
CA TRP A 108 -8.62 -2.37 -14.62
C TRP A 108 -9.99 -2.83 -15.15
N HIS A 109 -10.59 -3.83 -14.51
CA HIS A 109 -11.93 -4.31 -14.88
C HIS A 109 -12.99 -3.20 -14.82
N GLU A 110 -12.95 -2.39 -13.77
CA GLU A 110 -13.89 -1.28 -13.60
C GLU A 110 -13.76 -0.22 -14.71
N ARG A 111 -12.54 0.01 -15.20
CA ARG A 111 -12.29 0.97 -16.29
C ARG A 111 -12.69 0.44 -17.67
N GLY A 112 -12.72 -0.86 -17.86
CA GLY A 112 -13.06 -1.49 -19.15
C GLY A 112 -12.06 -1.22 -20.27
N GLU A 113 -10.84 -0.77 -19.94
CA GLU A 113 -9.78 -0.52 -20.93
C GLU A 113 -9.21 -1.85 -21.44
N SER A 114 -8.85 -1.92 -22.73
CA SER A 114 -8.21 -3.11 -23.29
C SER A 114 -6.74 -3.25 -22.84
N ALA A 115 -6.19 -4.46 -22.95
CA ALA A 115 -4.78 -4.69 -22.66
C ALA A 115 -3.85 -3.88 -23.57
N GLU A 116 -4.26 -3.67 -24.84
CA GLU A 116 -3.50 -2.82 -25.79
C GLU A 116 -3.47 -1.35 -25.35
N GLU A 117 -4.55 -0.84 -24.75
CA GLU A 117 -4.57 0.53 -24.22
C GLU A 117 -3.67 0.66 -23.00
N LEU A 118 -3.63 -0.32 -22.11
CA LEU A 118 -2.69 -0.35 -21.00
C LEU A 118 -1.23 -0.42 -21.51
N TRP A 119 -0.99 -1.25 -22.53
CA TRP A 119 0.34 -1.42 -23.12
C TRP A 119 0.92 -0.13 -23.70
N LYS A 120 0.11 0.74 -24.26
CA LYS A 120 0.58 2.05 -24.76
C LYS A 120 1.22 2.94 -23.68
N ARG A 121 0.95 2.65 -22.42
CA ARG A 121 1.51 3.34 -21.25
C ARG A 121 2.69 2.58 -20.62
N HIS A 122 3.12 1.48 -21.24
CA HIS A 122 4.29 0.74 -20.80
C HIS A 122 5.58 1.51 -21.06
N ALA A 123 6.58 1.34 -20.19
CA ALA A 123 7.90 1.96 -20.38
C ALA A 123 8.56 1.46 -21.67
N ASN A 124 9.29 2.33 -22.34
CA ASN A 124 9.94 2.05 -23.63
C ASN A 124 11.45 2.34 -23.62
N LEU A 125 12.03 2.46 -22.44
CA LEU A 125 13.47 2.68 -22.23
C LEU A 125 14.17 1.43 -21.69
N GLU A 126 13.65 0.26 -21.98
CA GLU A 126 14.20 -1.04 -21.59
C GLU A 126 15.21 -1.53 -22.62
#